data_c241f6a900cf7be502fbe817e12a2ded
#
_entry.id   c241f6a900cf7be502fbe817e12a2ded
#
_cell.length_a   1.000
_cell.length_b   1.000
_cell.length_c   1.000
_cell.angle_alpha   90.00
_cell.angle_beta   90.00
_cell.angle_gamma   90.00
#
_symmetry.space_group_name_H-M   'P 1'
#
loop_
_entity.id
_entity.type
_entity.pdbx_description
1 polymer ?
#
loop_
_entity_poly.entity_id
_entity_poly.type
_entity_poly.pdbx_seq_one_letter_code
_entity_poly.pdbx_strand_id
1 'polypeptide(L)'
;TALRKYIREVGDLPVNITFMMEGAEESASTDLEKYLEKYRDDLLPADLLVWEQGNRNSKGQLEITGGNKGIITFDLSVESADVDIHSKFGAVIESASWYLLNAISSMRDDQGRILIDGIYEKIVQPNELEMNLIETYAIENADSLRRIYGLKLPILESDRRAFLKTYYFEPALSIEGISTGYQGQGVKTILPAQSRAKMEMRLVPGLTPEYVLECIKAHLKKEGFDRIKVTFTLGEESYRSDMSDQAI
;
A
#
# COMPACT_ATOMS: atom_id res chain seq x y z
N THR A 1 6.34 -31.31 9.68
CA THR A 1 5.53 -32.52 9.32
C THR A 1 5.71 -32.89 7.85
N ALA A 2 5.64 -31.92 6.91
CA ALA A 2 5.82 -32.19 5.48
C ALA A 2 7.22 -32.75 5.16
N LEU A 3 8.28 -32.11 5.64
CA LEU A 3 9.65 -32.58 5.44
C LEU A 3 9.91 -33.98 6.03
N ARG A 4 9.39 -34.25 7.24
CA ARG A 4 9.50 -35.59 7.81
C ARG A 4 8.79 -36.67 6.95
N LYS A 5 7.68 -36.29 6.31
CA LYS A 5 6.97 -37.19 5.39
C LYS A 5 7.80 -37.40 4.13
N TYR A 6 8.34 -36.35 3.53
CA TYR A 6 9.18 -36.41 2.35
C TYR A 6 10.42 -37.29 2.57
N ILE A 7 11.18 -37.04 3.64
CA ILE A 7 12.38 -37.85 3.98
C ILE A 7 11.99 -39.31 4.17
N ARG A 8 10.83 -39.59 4.77
CA ARG A 8 10.38 -40.99 4.97
C ARG A 8 10.02 -41.68 3.66
N GLU A 9 9.49 -40.95 2.69
CA GLU A 9 9.04 -41.51 1.40
C GLU A 9 10.14 -41.54 0.34
N VAL A 10 11.06 -40.57 0.38
CA VAL A 10 12.10 -40.39 -0.67
C VAL A 10 13.49 -40.72 -0.19
N GLY A 11 13.75 -40.64 1.12
CA GLY A 11 15.01 -41.03 1.76
C GLY A 11 15.86 -39.82 2.19
N ASP A 12 16.07 -38.84 1.31
CA ASP A 12 16.93 -37.68 1.59
C ASP A 12 16.32 -36.40 0.98
N LEU A 13 16.79 -35.24 1.45
CA LEU A 13 16.42 -33.95 0.89
C LEU A 13 17.43 -33.54 -0.19
N PRO A 14 16.97 -33.17 -1.39
CA PRO A 14 17.86 -32.75 -2.48
C PRO A 14 18.38 -31.30 -2.31
N VAL A 15 18.01 -30.62 -1.21
CA VAL A 15 18.34 -29.24 -0.92
C VAL A 15 18.69 -29.06 0.56
N ASN A 16 19.48 -28.06 0.88
CA ASN A 16 19.69 -27.61 2.25
C ASN A 16 18.51 -26.70 2.67
N ILE A 17 18.06 -26.83 3.90
CA ILE A 17 16.96 -26.03 4.42
C ILE A 17 17.39 -25.34 5.72
N THR A 18 17.32 -24.03 5.74
CA THR A 18 17.47 -23.22 6.94
C THR A 18 16.11 -22.71 7.38
N PHE A 19 15.76 -22.89 8.63
CA PHE A 19 14.53 -22.35 9.21
C PHE A 19 14.82 -21.08 10.00
N MET A 20 14.15 -20.01 9.64
CA MET A 20 14.05 -18.82 10.47
C MET A 20 12.63 -18.72 11.02
N MET A 21 12.51 -18.58 12.33
CA MET A 21 11.21 -18.45 13.01
C MET A 21 11.16 -17.15 13.79
N GLU A 22 10.14 -16.37 13.53
CA GLU A 22 9.87 -15.12 14.20
C GLU A 22 8.57 -15.23 15.01
N GLY A 23 8.53 -14.60 16.18
CA GLY A 23 7.36 -14.60 17.06
C GLY A 23 6.67 -13.25 17.20
N ALA A 24 7.16 -12.21 16.51
CA ALA A 24 6.67 -10.82 16.64
C ALA A 24 6.14 -10.23 15.32
N GLU A 25 5.83 -11.04 14.31
CA GLU A 25 5.39 -10.58 13.00
C GLU A 25 4.14 -9.70 13.12
N GLU A 26 3.12 -10.15 13.85
CA GLU A 26 1.87 -9.41 14.11
C GLU A 26 2.06 -8.13 14.97
N SER A 27 3.28 -7.90 15.47
CA SER A 27 3.67 -6.72 16.23
C SER A 27 4.69 -5.85 15.49
N ALA A 28 4.65 -5.88 14.15
CA ALA A 28 5.52 -5.15 13.24
C ALA A 28 7.00 -5.56 13.28
N SER A 29 7.30 -6.82 13.62
CA SER A 29 8.64 -7.43 13.49
C SER A 29 9.81 -6.58 14.03
N THR A 30 9.62 -5.90 15.14
CA THR A 30 10.51 -4.84 15.66
C THR A 30 11.97 -5.24 15.86
N ASP A 31 12.26 -6.53 15.98
CA ASP A 31 13.61 -7.06 16.18
C ASP A 31 14.13 -7.86 14.98
N LEU A 32 13.33 -8.03 13.93
CA LEU A 32 13.68 -8.85 12.77
C LEU A 32 14.96 -8.35 12.08
N GLU A 33 15.09 -7.05 11.86
CA GLU A 33 16.25 -6.44 11.22
C GLU A 33 17.56 -6.75 11.97
N LYS A 34 17.54 -6.65 13.29
CA LYS A 34 18.69 -7.01 14.14
C LYS A 34 19.05 -8.49 14.05
N TYR A 35 18.02 -9.33 13.88
CA TYR A 35 18.21 -10.78 13.70
C TYR A 35 18.85 -11.09 12.35
N LEU A 36 18.36 -10.48 11.28
CA LEU A 36 18.90 -10.63 9.94
C LEU A 36 20.35 -10.14 9.87
N GLU A 37 20.67 -9.03 10.49
CA GLU A 37 22.04 -8.52 10.57
C GLU A 37 22.95 -9.48 11.33
N LYS A 38 22.52 -9.97 12.50
CA LYS A 38 23.32 -10.85 13.35
C LYS A 38 23.63 -12.22 12.71
N TYR A 39 22.69 -12.78 11.97
CA TYR A 39 22.80 -14.10 11.36
C TYR A 39 22.95 -14.04 9.84
N ARG A 40 23.41 -12.91 9.34
CA ARG A 40 23.55 -12.65 7.90
C ARG A 40 24.31 -13.75 7.16
N ASP A 41 25.46 -14.16 7.70
CA ASP A 41 26.33 -15.15 7.06
C ASP A 41 25.72 -16.56 7.04
N ASP A 42 24.80 -16.85 7.96
CA ASP A 42 24.07 -18.11 8.01
C ASP A 42 22.86 -18.12 7.07
N LEU A 43 22.27 -16.96 6.79
CA LEU A 43 21.02 -16.79 6.04
C LEU A 43 21.24 -16.45 4.56
N LEU A 44 22.24 -15.62 4.23
CA LEU A 44 22.48 -15.14 2.86
C LEU A 44 22.93 -16.17 1.82
N PRO A 45 23.53 -17.34 2.17
CA PRO A 45 23.80 -18.36 1.17
C PRO A 45 22.56 -19.09 0.61
N ALA A 46 21.34 -18.63 0.94
CA ALA A 46 20.12 -19.23 0.43
C ALA A 46 19.84 -18.79 -1.02
N ASP A 47 19.57 -19.76 -1.89
CA ASP A 47 19.17 -19.52 -3.29
C ASP A 47 17.71 -19.09 -3.39
N LEU A 48 16.87 -19.49 -2.42
CA LEU A 48 15.44 -19.22 -2.38
C LEU A 48 14.98 -18.96 -0.95
N LEU A 49 14.20 -17.90 -0.75
CA LEU A 49 13.45 -17.66 0.47
C LEU A 49 11.97 -18.02 0.24
N VAL A 50 11.45 -18.94 1.03
CA VAL A 50 10.01 -19.25 1.05
C VAL A 50 9.42 -18.65 2.32
N TRP A 51 8.63 -17.60 2.15
CA TRP A 51 7.84 -17.02 3.25
C TRP A 51 6.57 -17.87 3.47
N GLU A 52 6.15 -17.97 4.71
CA GLU A 52 5.03 -18.83 5.08
C GLU A 52 3.66 -18.25 4.67
N GLN A 53 3.28 -18.30 3.43
CA GLN A 53 1.91 -18.01 3.02
C GLN A 53 1.41 -19.10 2.09
N GLY A 54 0.72 -20.07 2.63
CA GLY A 54 0.18 -21.19 1.89
C GLY A 54 -1.32 -21.07 1.64
N ASN A 55 -1.74 -20.16 0.79
CA ASN A 55 -3.14 -20.07 0.39
C ASN A 55 -3.48 -21.09 -0.70
N ARG A 56 -4.74 -21.51 -0.72
CA ARG A 56 -5.33 -22.23 -1.84
C ARG A 56 -6.46 -21.41 -2.44
N ASN A 57 -6.49 -21.32 -3.74
CA ASN A 57 -7.58 -20.68 -4.44
C ASN A 57 -8.88 -21.50 -4.34
N SER A 58 -9.97 -20.96 -4.87
CA SER A 58 -11.29 -21.61 -4.88
C SER A 58 -11.34 -22.96 -5.63
N LYS A 59 -10.30 -23.28 -6.43
CA LYS A 59 -10.13 -24.56 -7.13
C LYS A 59 -9.25 -25.53 -6.34
N GLY A 60 -8.77 -25.16 -5.15
CA GLY A 60 -7.88 -25.99 -4.32
C GLY A 60 -6.42 -26.02 -4.78
N GLN A 61 -6.03 -25.17 -5.73
CA GLN A 61 -4.66 -25.06 -6.21
C GLN A 61 -3.83 -24.22 -5.21
N LEU A 62 -2.57 -24.58 -5.01
CA LEU A 62 -1.65 -23.79 -4.20
C LEU A 62 -1.33 -22.47 -4.93
N GLU A 63 -1.41 -21.37 -4.20
CA GLU A 63 -0.99 -20.06 -4.67
C GLU A 63 0.43 -19.77 -4.20
N ILE A 64 1.27 -19.33 -5.12
CA ILE A 64 2.62 -18.84 -4.86
C ILE A 64 2.63 -17.35 -5.19
N THR A 65 2.93 -16.53 -4.20
CA THR A 65 3.02 -15.07 -4.36
C THR A 65 4.48 -14.69 -4.62
N GLY A 66 4.76 -14.13 -5.81
CA GLY A 66 6.09 -13.71 -6.22
C GLY A 66 6.48 -12.29 -5.77
N GLY A 67 5.69 -11.64 -4.94
CA GLY A 67 6.00 -10.31 -4.42
C GLY A 67 4.89 -9.71 -3.59
N ASN A 68 5.24 -8.66 -2.85
CA ASN A 68 4.29 -7.90 -2.01
C ASN A 68 4.40 -6.41 -2.31
N LYS A 69 3.28 -5.72 -2.26
CA LYS A 69 3.27 -4.25 -2.25
C LYS A 69 3.81 -3.74 -0.93
N GLY A 70 4.64 -2.72 -1.00
CA GLY A 70 5.02 -1.93 0.16
C GLY A 70 3.89 -0.99 0.59
N ILE A 71 4.18 -0.19 1.58
CA ILE A 71 3.22 0.79 2.12
C ILE A 71 3.97 2.02 2.64
N ILE A 72 3.35 3.17 2.51
CA ILE A 72 3.63 4.34 3.34
C ILE A 72 2.33 4.84 3.93
N THR A 73 2.31 5.09 5.23
CA THR A 73 1.20 5.76 5.92
C THR A 73 1.65 7.10 6.45
N PHE A 74 0.79 8.08 6.34
CA PHE A 74 1.09 9.46 6.73
C PHE A 74 -0.18 10.22 7.12
N ASP A 75 -0.01 11.19 8.00
CA ASP A 75 -1.06 12.12 8.36
C ASP A 75 -0.88 13.45 7.62
N LEU A 76 -1.97 14.01 7.15
CA LEU A 76 -2.08 15.40 6.71
C LEU A 76 -2.84 16.17 7.77
N SER A 77 -2.30 17.30 8.19
CA SER A 77 -2.98 18.18 9.14
C SER A 77 -2.80 19.65 8.79
N VAL A 78 -3.80 20.44 9.11
CA VAL A 78 -3.77 21.90 8.93
C VAL A 78 -4.51 22.60 10.07
N GLU A 79 -3.97 23.72 10.48
CA GLU A 79 -4.58 24.66 11.41
C GLU A 79 -4.85 25.98 10.67
N SER A 80 -6.10 26.45 10.69
CA SER A 80 -6.51 27.71 10.07
C SER A 80 -6.73 28.83 11.09
N ALA A 81 -6.93 28.48 12.36
CA ALA A 81 -7.16 29.42 13.45
C ALA A 81 -6.88 28.78 14.82
N ASP A 82 -6.76 29.56 15.87
CA ASP A 82 -6.57 29.09 17.24
C ASP A 82 -7.87 28.49 17.84
N VAL A 83 -9.04 28.89 17.33
CA VAL A 83 -10.36 28.44 17.79
C VAL A 83 -11.34 28.33 16.63
N ASP A 84 -12.38 27.51 16.80
CA ASP A 84 -13.47 27.40 15.84
C ASP A 84 -14.14 28.77 15.64
N ILE A 85 -14.38 29.15 14.40
CA ILE A 85 -14.92 30.42 14.00
C ILE A 85 -16.40 30.24 13.64
N HIS A 86 -17.25 31.25 13.93
CA HIS A 86 -18.64 31.18 13.51
C HIS A 86 -18.79 31.15 11.98
N SER A 87 -19.59 30.20 11.47
CA SER A 87 -19.73 29.92 10.03
C SER A 87 -20.19 31.10 9.15
N LYS A 88 -20.75 32.16 9.73
CA LYS A 88 -21.11 33.41 8.99
C LYS A 88 -19.91 34.02 8.26
N PHE A 89 -18.70 33.76 8.72
CA PHE A 89 -17.47 34.25 8.10
C PHE A 89 -16.94 33.38 6.96
N GLY A 90 -17.62 32.28 6.62
CA GLY A 90 -17.15 31.31 5.62
C GLY A 90 -17.01 31.83 4.18
N ALA A 91 -17.62 33.03 3.91
CA ALA A 91 -17.43 33.71 2.62
C ALA A 91 -16.10 34.48 2.52
N VAL A 92 -15.43 34.74 3.65
CA VAL A 92 -14.25 35.63 3.73
C VAL A 92 -13.05 34.99 4.47
N ILE A 93 -13.25 33.87 5.13
CA ILE A 93 -12.21 33.13 5.86
C ILE A 93 -12.11 31.72 5.28
N GLU A 94 -10.90 31.31 4.89
CA GLU A 94 -10.63 29.94 4.46
C GLU A 94 -10.77 28.98 5.64
N SER A 95 -11.43 27.84 5.38
CA SER A 95 -11.66 26.79 6.37
C SER A 95 -10.58 25.73 6.33
N ALA A 96 -10.10 25.28 7.49
CA ALA A 96 -9.21 24.14 7.57
C ALA A 96 -9.78 22.91 6.84
N SER A 97 -11.11 22.72 6.87
CA SER A 97 -11.78 21.61 6.16
C SER A 97 -11.63 21.72 4.65
N TRP A 98 -11.94 22.86 4.06
CA TRP A 98 -11.82 23.06 2.61
C TRP A 98 -10.37 23.02 2.15
N TYR A 99 -9.46 23.63 2.91
CA TYR A 99 -8.04 23.60 2.59
C TYR A 99 -7.49 22.17 2.54
N LEU A 100 -7.82 21.33 3.53
CA LEU A 100 -7.42 19.92 3.56
C LEU A 100 -8.06 19.11 2.43
N LEU A 101 -9.38 19.27 2.20
CA LEU A 101 -10.08 18.54 1.14
C LEU A 101 -9.57 18.88 -0.25
N ASN A 102 -9.29 20.15 -0.52
CA ASN A 102 -8.71 20.60 -1.78
C ASN A 102 -7.29 20.05 -1.97
N ALA A 103 -6.47 20.03 -0.92
CA ALA A 103 -5.14 19.42 -0.95
C ALA A 103 -5.21 17.92 -1.26
N ILE A 104 -6.10 17.16 -0.64
CA ILE A 104 -6.30 15.74 -0.92
C ILE A 104 -6.82 15.55 -2.35
N SER A 105 -7.79 16.37 -2.79
CA SER A 105 -8.36 16.29 -4.14
C SER A 105 -7.33 16.57 -5.24
N SER A 106 -6.28 17.36 -4.96
CA SER A 106 -5.22 17.61 -5.94
C SER A 106 -4.31 16.40 -6.17
N MET A 107 -4.29 15.43 -5.25
CA MET A 107 -3.39 14.27 -5.32
C MET A 107 -3.87 13.15 -6.24
N ARG A 108 -5.17 13.11 -6.60
CA ARG A 108 -5.76 12.02 -7.35
C ARG A 108 -6.93 12.51 -8.20
N ASP A 109 -7.04 12.03 -9.44
CA ASP A 109 -8.17 12.35 -10.31
C ASP A 109 -9.40 11.44 -10.03
N ASP A 110 -10.49 11.71 -10.74
CA ASP A 110 -11.74 10.96 -10.65
C ASP A 110 -11.66 9.55 -11.27
N GLN A 111 -10.63 9.27 -12.09
CA GLN A 111 -10.33 7.94 -12.64
C GLN A 111 -9.44 7.10 -11.70
N GLY A 112 -9.02 7.66 -10.59
CA GLY A 112 -8.19 6.96 -9.61
C GLY A 112 -6.68 7.10 -9.83
N ARG A 113 -6.25 7.86 -10.84
CA ARG A 113 -4.84 8.08 -11.13
C ARG A 113 -4.25 9.05 -10.11
N ILE A 114 -3.09 8.72 -9.58
CA ILE A 114 -2.32 9.60 -8.68
C ILE A 114 -1.72 10.73 -9.52
N LEU A 115 -1.92 11.98 -9.08
CA LEU A 115 -1.46 13.19 -9.76
C LEU A 115 -0.16 13.78 -9.18
N ILE A 116 0.44 13.08 -8.23
CA ILE A 116 1.71 13.46 -7.60
C ILE A 116 2.85 13.17 -8.59
N ASP A 117 3.58 14.21 -9.00
CA ASP A 117 4.72 14.09 -9.93
C ASP A 117 5.78 13.14 -9.35
N GLY A 118 6.43 12.38 -10.22
CA GLY A 118 7.51 11.45 -9.86
C GLY A 118 7.03 10.03 -9.48
N ILE A 119 5.75 9.84 -9.17
CA ILE A 119 5.26 8.53 -8.73
C ILE A 119 5.34 7.49 -9.85
N TYR A 120 4.81 7.79 -11.03
CA TYR A 120 4.77 6.80 -12.13
C TYR A 120 6.10 6.64 -12.87
N GLU A 121 6.98 7.63 -12.83
CA GLU A 121 8.28 7.65 -13.50
C GLU A 121 9.28 6.66 -12.89
N LYS A 122 9.10 6.30 -11.62
CA LYS A 122 9.98 5.40 -10.88
C LYS A 122 9.52 3.95 -10.87
N ILE A 123 8.28 3.69 -11.26
CA ILE A 123 7.71 2.33 -11.20
C ILE A 123 8.46 1.39 -12.15
N VAL A 124 8.87 0.24 -11.62
CA VAL A 124 9.40 -0.85 -12.44
C VAL A 124 8.23 -1.57 -13.11
N GLN A 125 8.07 -1.36 -14.41
CA GLN A 125 6.98 -1.97 -15.18
C GLN A 125 7.10 -3.50 -15.19
N PRO A 126 5.96 -4.24 -15.25
CA PRO A 126 6.00 -5.68 -15.42
C PRO A 126 6.54 -6.06 -16.80
N ASN A 127 7.27 -7.16 -16.87
CA ASN A 127 7.67 -7.77 -18.13
C ASN A 127 6.56 -8.68 -18.71
N GLU A 128 6.75 -9.18 -19.93
CA GLU A 128 5.76 -10.03 -20.60
C GLU A 128 5.53 -11.37 -19.88
N LEU A 129 6.54 -11.95 -19.24
CA LEU A 129 6.36 -13.17 -18.45
C LEU A 129 5.45 -12.93 -17.25
N GLU A 130 5.68 -11.86 -16.49
CA GLU A 130 4.86 -11.48 -15.34
C GLU A 130 3.41 -11.19 -15.76
N MET A 131 3.22 -10.46 -16.86
CA MET A 131 1.88 -10.20 -17.40
C MET A 131 1.17 -11.49 -17.81
N ASN A 132 1.84 -12.41 -18.48
CA ASN A 132 1.28 -13.71 -18.87
C ASN A 132 0.93 -14.58 -17.66
N LEU A 133 1.76 -14.56 -16.61
CA LEU A 133 1.49 -15.31 -15.38
C LEU A 133 0.21 -14.79 -14.70
N ILE A 134 0.06 -13.48 -14.49
CA ILE A 134 -1.15 -12.94 -13.86
C ILE A 134 -2.39 -13.13 -14.73
N GLU A 135 -2.31 -12.98 -16.05
CA GLU A 135 -3.46 -13.23 -16.95
C GLU A 135 -3.91 -14.68 -16.93
N THR A 136 -2.97 -15.61 -16.77
CA THR A 136 -3.26 -17.04 -16.76
C THR A 136 -3.78 -17.52 -15.40
N TYR A 137 -3.16 -17.07 -14.32
CA TYR A 137 -3.36 -17.68 -13.01
C TYR A 137 -4.11 -16.81 -12.01
N ALA A 138 -4.11 -15.47 -12.15
CA ALA A 138 -4.83 -14.59 -11.22
C ALA A 138 -6.34 -14.86 -11.25
N ILE A 139 -6.91 -14.97 -10.06
CA ILE A 139 -8.36 -15.20 -9.87
C ILE A 139 -9.12 -13.89 -9.69
N GLU A 140 -8.42 -12.82 -9.37
CA GLU A 140 -9.02 -11.50 -9.17
C GLU A 140 -9.59 -10.97 -10.49
N ASN A 141 -10.76 -10.42 -10.39
CA ASN A 141 -11.44 -9.72 -11.48
C ASN A 141 -12.52 -8.81 -10.89
N ALA A 142 -12.94 -7.84 -11.69
CA ALA A 142 -13.93 -6.86 -11.30
C ALA A 142 -15.24 -7.48 -10.77
N ASP A 143 -15.71 -8.56 -11.39
CA ASP A 143 -16.97 -9.20 -11.00
C ASP A 143 -16.86 -9.98 -9.69
N SER A 144 -15.71 -10.61 -9.43
CA SER A 144 -15.47 -11.28 -8.15
C SER A 144 -15.42 -10.28 -7.00
N LEU A 145 -14.76 -9.14 -7.17
CA LEU A 145 -14.73 -8.07 -6.16
C LEU A 145 -16.11 -7.48 -5.88
N ARG A 146 -16.92 -7.24 -6.94
CA ARG A 146 -18.30 -6.79 -6.78
C ARG A 146 -19.12 -7.74 -5.92
N ARG A 147 -18.97 -9.04 -6.13
CA ARG A 147 -19.73 -10.06 -5.37
C ARG A 147 -19.23 -10.21 -3.94
N ILE A 148 -17.91 -10.30 -3.76
CA ILE A 148 -17.30 -10.56 -2.46
C ILE A 148 -17.55 -9.39 -1.50
N TYR A 149 -17.37 -8.15 -1.98
CA TYR A 149 -17.47 -6.95 -1.14
C TYR A 149 -18.81 -6.21 -1.27
N GLY A 150 -19.72 -6.65 -2.15
CA GLY A 150 -21.01 -5.99 -2.36
C GLY A 150 -20.86 -4.54 -2.79
N LEU A 151 -19.91 -4.24 -3.69
CA LEU A 151 -19.55 -2.88 -4.08
C LEU A 151 -20.77 -2.10 -4.57
N LYS A 152 -20.91 -0.86 -4.09
CA LYS A 152 -21.97 0.09 -4.47
C LYS A 152 -21.47 1.19 -5.42
N LEU A 153 -20.17 1.41 -5.46
CA LEU A 153 -19.51 2.33 -6.37
C LEU A 153 -18.87 1.55 -7.54
N PRO A 154 -18.65 2.20 -8.70
CA PRO A 154 -18.03 1.55 -9.85
C PRO A 154 -16.59 1.15 -9.55
N ILE A 155 -16.13 0.11 -10.22
CA ILE A 155 -14.71 -0.25 -10.29
C ILE A 155 -14.07 0.69 -11.32
N LEU A 156 -12.91 1.24 -10.98
CA LEU A 156 -12.21 2.23 -11.79
C LEU A 156 -11.65 1.65 -13.11
N GLU A 157 -11.29 0.35 -13.09
CA GLU A 157 -10.80 -0.36 -14.27
C GLU A 157 -11.55 -1.69 -14.43
N SER A 158 -12.12 -1.94 -15.58
CA SER A 158 -12.94 -3.14 -15.86
C SER A 158 -12.39 -4.03 -16.99
N ASP A 159 -11.53 -3.51 -17.86
CA ASP A 159 -10.77 -4.36 -18.78
C ASP A 159 -9.85 -5.29 -17.98
N ARG A 160 -9.90 -6.60 -18.28
CA ARG A 160 -9.23 -7.60 -17.45
C ARG A 160 -7.71 -7.39 -17.38
N ARG A 161 -7.07 -7.12 -18.53
CA ARG A 161 -5.62 -6.97 -18.58
C ARG A 161 -5.17 -5.69 -17.85
N ALA A 162 -5.86 -4.59 -18.09
CA ALA A 162 -5.62 -3.33 -17.44
C ALA A 162 -5.91 -3.43 -15.93
N PHE A 163 -7.03 -4.06 -15.54
CA PHE A 163 -7.36 -4.33 -14.13
C PHE A 163 -6.24 -5.08 -13.41
N LEU A 164 -5.76 -6.19 -13.98
CA LEU A 164 -4.70 -6.98 -13.36
C LEU A 164 -3.38 -6.20 -13.29
N LYS A 165 -3.02 -5.48 -14.36
CA LYS A 165 -1.83 -4.63 -14.36
C LYS A 165 -1.90 -3.59 -13.25
N THR A 166 -3.00 -2.85 -13.15
CA THR A 166 -3.19 -1.81 -12.13
C THR A 166 -3.21 -2.42 -10.72
N TYR A 167 -3.95 -3.52 -10.54
CA TYR A 167 -4.06 -4.19 -9.25
C TYR A 167 -2.70 -4.69 -8.72
N TYR A 168 -1.88 -5.32 -9.56
CA TYR A 168 -0.61 -5.90 -9.10
C TYR A 168 0.59 -4.94 -9.17
N PHE A 169 0.66 -4.07 -10.17
CA PHE A 169 1.89 -3.35 -10.52
C PHE A 169 1.80 -1.82 -10.44
N GLU A 170 0.67 -1.26 -10.03
CA GLU A 170 0.56 0.18 -9.83
C GLU A 170 0.31 0.53 -8.36
N PRO A 171 0.76 1.73 -7.90
CA PRO A 171 0.50 2.20 -6.55
C PRO A 171 -0.98 2.56 -6.38
N ALA A 172 -1.44 2.58 -5.14
CA ALA A 172 -2.79 3.02 -4.80
C ALA A 172 -2.74 4.02 -3.65
N LEU A 173 -3.38 5.17 -3.82
CA LEU A 173 -3.53 6.20 -2.78
C LEU A 173 -4.91 6.10 -2.17
N SER A 174 -4.97 5.95 -0.85
CA SER A 174 -6.20 5.77 -0.09
C SER A 174 -6.31 6.77 1.05
N ILE A 175 -7.55 7.12 1.38
CA ILE A 175 -7.89 7.89 2.57
C ILE A 175 -8.41 6.88 3.61
N GLU A 176 -7.69 6.72 4.72
CA GLU A 176 -8.12 5.84 5.82
C GLU A 176 -9.13 6.52 6.73
N GLY A 177 -9.02 7.83 6.89
CA GLY A 177 -9.95 8.59 7.69
C GLY A 177 -9.76 10.09 7.57
N ILE A 178 -10.85 10.83 7.76
CA ILE A 178 -10.86 12.30 7.82
C ILE A 178 -11.55 12.71 9.11
N SER A 179 -10.91 13.61 9.84
CA SER A 179 -11.48 14.24 11.05
C SER A 179 -11.48 15.75 10.88
N THR A 180 -12.67 16.33 10.80
CA THR A 180 -12.85 17.78 10.68
C THR A 180 -14.23 18.18 11.16
N GLY A 181 -14.33 19.35 11.78
CA GLY A 181 -15.59 19.94 12.25
C GLY A 181 -16.27 19.16 13.37
N TYR A 182 -17.53 19.49 13.58
CA TYR A 182 -18.36 18.88 14.62
C TYR A 182 -19.01 17.59 14.12
N GLN A 183 -18.80 16.50 14.85
CA GLN A 183 -19.35 15.17 14.53
C GLN A 183 -20.30 14.63 15.61
N GLY A 184 -20.67 15.46 16.61
CA GLY A 184 -21.62 15.08 17.65
C GLY A 184 -23.08 15.20 17.18
N GLN A 185 -24.01 14.93 18.12
CA GLN A 185 -25.44 15.13 17.85
C GLN A 185 -25.80 16.59 17.71
N GLY A 186 -26.74 16.91 16.83
CA GLY A 186 -27.24 18.27 16.59
C GLY A 186 -26.38 19.03 15.58
N VAL A 187 -26.41 20.37 15.68
CA VAL A 187 -25.77 21.27 14.73
C VAL A 187 -24.80 22.21 15.46
N LYS A 188 -23.60 22.39 14.90
CA LYS A 188 -22.65 23.42 15.33
C LYS A 188 -22.19 24.20 14.10
N THR A 189 -22.63 25.47 14.00
CA THR A 189 -22.38 26.32 12.80
C THR A 189 -21.02 26.99 12.89
N ILE A 190 -19.95 26.22 12.54
CA ILE A 190 -18.57 26.67 12.67
C ILE A 190 -17.77 26.48 11.38
N LEU A 191 -16.67 27.21 11.28
CA LEU A 191 -15.49 26.88 10.48
C LEU A 191 -14.51 26.23 11.45
N PRO A 192 -14.16 24.94 11.25
CA PRO A 192 -13.22 24.26 12.15
C PRO A 192 -11.84 24.91 12.09
N ALA A 193 -11.23 25.09 13.25
CA ALA A 193 -9.87 25.62 13.37
C ALA A 193 -8.83 24.64 12.85
N GLN A 194 -9.12 23.32 12.94
CA GLN A 194 -8.19 22.25 12.59
C GLN A 194 -8.87 21.18 11.76
N SER A 195 -8.09 20.54 10.89
CA SER A 195 -8.51 19.36 10.12
C SER A 195 -7.35 18.40 9.96
N ARG A 196 -7.67 17.10 9.91
CA ARG A 196 -6.69 16.02 9.77
C ARG A 196 -7.23 14.92 8.88
N ALA A 197 -6.33 14.32 8.08
CA ALA A 197 -6.60 13.09 7.36
C ALA A 197 -5.49 12.07 7.64
N LYS A 198 -5.87 10.79 7.72
CA LYS A 198 -4.97 9.65 7.67
C LYS A 198 -4.98 9.11 6.26
N MET A 199 -3.79 8.93 5.70
CA MET A 199 -3.59 8.52 4.32
C MET A 199 -2.64 7.33 4.25
N GLU A 200 -2.84 6.48 3.25
CA GLU A 200 -1.86 5.48 2.87
C GLU A 200 -1.59 5.50 1.37
N MET A 201 -0.39 5.08 0.98
CA MET A 201 -0.10 4.72 -0.41
C MET A 201 0.54 3.33 -0.44
N ARG A 202 -0.09 2.41 -1.21
CA ARG A 202 0.53 1.12 -1.51
C ARG A 202 1.63 1.33 -2.54
N LEU A 203 2.81 0.78 -2.26
CA LEU A 203 4.01 0.96 -3.06
C LEU A 203 4.26 -0.26 -3.94
N VAL A 204 4.91 -0.02 -5.06
CA VAL A 204 5.38 -1.06 -5.99
C VAL A 204 6.86 -0.86 -6.25
N PRO A 205 7.60 -1.86 -6.78
CA PRO A 205 9.03 -1.75 -7.04
C PRO A 205 9.42 -0.49 -7.79
N GLY A 206 10.47 0.19 -7.29
CA GLY A 206 10.93 1.50 -7.73
C GLY A 206 10.47 2.67 -6.85
N LEU A 207 9.49 2.44 -5.97
CA LEU A 207 9.03 3.44 -5.00
C LEU A 207 9.48 3.05 -3.59
N THR A 208 10.23 3.93 -2.92
CA THR A 208 10.53 3.81 -1.49
C THR A 208 9.65 4.76 -0.67
N PRO A 209 9.39 4.47 0.61
CA PRO A 209 8.61 5.36 1.47
C PRO A 209 9.16 6.78 1.53
N GLU A 210 10.49 6.93 1.63
CA GLU A 210 11.16 8.23 1.70
C GLU A 210 10.98 9.03 0.42
N TYR A 211 11.17 8.37 -0.75
CA TYR A 211 10.98 9.02 -2.04
C TYR A 211 9.54 9.52 -2.21
N VAL A 212 8.56 8.68 -1.89
CA VAL A 212 7.13 9.03 -2.00
C VAL A 212 6.77 10.16 -1.04
N LEU A 213 7.31 10.15 0.19
CA LEU A 213 7.12 11.23 1.15
C LEU A 213 7.61 12.59 0.60
N GLU A 214 8.76 12.61 -0.05
CA GLU A 214 9.28 13.84 -0.66
C GLU A 214 8.42 14.28 -1.87
N CYS A 215 7.94 13.33 -2.69
CA CYS A 215 7.01 13.65 -3.78
C CYS A 215 5.70 14.27 -3.26
N ILE A 216 5.13 13.73 -2.17
CA ILE A 216 3.92 14.27 -1.53
C ILE A 216 4.16 15.71 -1.06
N LYS A 217 5.25 15.98 -0.35
CA LYS A 217 5.59 17.32 0.13
C LYS A 217 5.80 18.31 -1.03
N ALA A 218 6.51 17.86 -2.07
CA ALA A 218 6.74 18.67 -3.26
C ALA A 218 5.43 19.02 -4.00
N HIS A 219 4.54 18.04 -4.13
CA HIS A 219 3.21 18.20 -4.73
C HIS A 219 2.39 19.24 -3.96
N LEU A 220 2.25 19.08 -2.65
CA LEU A 220 1.50 20.00 -1.82
C LEU A 220 2.02 21.44 -1.93
N LYS A 221 3.34 21.61 -1.94
CA LYS A 221 3.96 22.92 -2.13
C LYS A 221 3.70 23.48 -3.52
N LYS A 222 3.81 22.67 -4.57
CA LYS A 222 3.54 23.05 -5.97
C LYS A 222 2.11 23.52 -6.17
N GLU A 223 1.15 22.82 -5.56
CA GLU A 223 -0.27 23.11 -5.65
C GLU A 223 -0.75 24.22 -4.67
N GLY A 224 0.18 24.83 -3.91
CA GLY A 224 -0.13 25.94 -2.99
C GLY A 224 -0.68 25.52 -1.64
N PHE A 225 -0.52 24.25 -1.26
CA PHE A 225 -0.95 23.71 0.03
C PHE A 225 0.23 23.58 1.02
N ASP A 226 1.09 24.56 1.06
CA ASP A 226 2.30 24.62 1.89
C ASP A 226 2.03 24.65 3.40
N ARG A 227 0.79 24.99 3.81
CA ARG A 227 0.36 24.95 5.22
C ARG A 227 -0.03 23.54 5.70
N ILE A 228 -0.16 22.57 4.81
CA ILE A 228 -0.39 21.16 5.20
C ILE A 228 0.89 20.62 5.84
N LYS A 229 0.79 20.21 7.08
CA LYS A 229 1.82 19.43 7.75
C LYS A 229 1.67 17.96 7.36
N VAL A 230 2.72 17.39 6.79
CA VAL A 230 2.81 15.95 6.50
C VAL A 230 3.60 15.29 7.61
N THR A 231 3.01 14.29 8.27
CA THR A 231 3.66 13.52 9.33
C THR A 231 3.76 12.06 8.90
N PHE A 232 4.96 11.56 8.70
CA PHE A 232 5.23 10.15 8.42
C PHE A 232 4.86 9.27 9.63
N THR A 233 4.28 8.10 9.38
CA THR A 233 3.86 7.16 10.44
C THR A 233 4.53 5.81 10.30
N LEU A 234 4.44 5.18 9.12
CA LEU A 234 5.00 3.87 8.84
C LEU A 234 5.43 3.80 7.38
N GLY A 235 6.48 3.06 7.09
CA GLY A 235 6.90 2.77 5.73
C GLY A 235 7.56 1.41 5.61
N GLU A 236 7.16 0.65 4.59
CA GLU A 236 7.75 -0.63 4.22
C GLU A 236 7.92 -0.68 2.71
N GLU A 237 9.07 -1.16 2.26
CA GLU A 237 9.34 -1.31 0.83
C GLU A 237 8.56 -2.47 0.22
N SER A 238 8.32 -2.37 -1.08
CA SER A 238 7.77 -3.47 -1.86
C SER A 238 8.86 -4.47 -2.23
N TYR A 239 8.47 -5.72 -2.44
CA TYR A 239 9.36 -6.76 -2.95
C TYR A 239 8.74 -7.44 -4.17
N ARG A 240 9.60 -7.82 -5.15
CA ARG A 240 9.20 -8.60 -6.31
C ARG A 240 10.31 -9.56 -6.70
N SER A 241 10.00 -10.87 -6.72
CA SER A 241 10.90 -11.93 -7.17
C SER A 241 11.13 -11.85 -8.68
N ASP A 242 12.27 -12.33 -9.13
CA ASP A 242 12.49 -12.60 -10.54
C ASP A 242 11.78 -13.91 -10.93
N MET A 243 10.61 -13.78 -11.56
CA MET A 243 9.79 -14.92 -11.97
C MET A 243 10.40 -15.73 -13.11
N SER A 244 11.57 -15.35 -13.65
CA SER A 244 12.34 -16.14 -14.61
C SER A 244 13.39 -17.03 -13.96
N ASP A 245 13.60 -16.90 -12.66
CA ASP A 245 14.56 -17.73 -11.92
C ASP A 245 14.10 -19.21 -11.91
N GLN A 246 15.06 -20.12 -12.10
CA GLN A 246 14.78 -21.57 -12.16
C GLN A 246 14.35 -22.16 -10.80
N ALA A 247 14.58 -21.45 -9.71
CA ALA A 247 14.17 -21.85 -8.37
C ALA A 247 12.68 -21.56 -8.09
N ILE A 248 12.02 -20.74 -8.92
CA ILE A 248 10.60 -20.41 -8.86
C ILE A 248 9.82 -21.18 -9.90
#